data_2f80cc70cd47806d8a49eb42437a8685
#
_entry.id   2f80cc70cd47806d8a49eb42437a8685
#
_cell.length_a   1.000
_cell.length_b   1.000
_cell.length_c   1.000
_cell.angle_alpha   90.00
_cell.angle_beta   90.00
_cell.angle_gamma   90.00
#
_symmetry.space_group_name_H-M   'P 1'
#
loop_
_entity.id
_entity.type
_entity.pdbx_description
1 polymer ?
#
loop_
_entity_poly.entity_id
_entity_poly.type
_entity_poly.pdbx_seq_one_letter_code
_entity_poly.pdbx_strand_id
1 'polypeptide(L)'
;MSKENFIEEIRPHDSAYKHVSGFAEYTDDIQEPKGTLYGAIGLSKKAHAIIKKIDLSEVYKSNGVISVVTFNDIPGRNDVGPVFDGDPIFPKNKVEFYGQPLFAVAATSTELARKAVLKAKILYRDLKPIITIKDALKKKNFLFKPRKIKKGNPSKKIKASKNSLKGNFTTGSQEHFYLEGQAAFVIPKEDNNLLVYSSTQHPSETQQLIAKMLNQKSNSVNVVVRRIGGGFGGKETNFMTACVCSLLARKTGKPVKLRLDRDDDIILTGKRHEFFSEYEVGFNDDGVIKGLKVNLSSNCGMSADLSAAINERALLHIDNAYYIPDIVVTNYLCKTNICSSTAFRGFGGNQGMMAIENIVDNIARYLKKDPLEIRKKNFYQNNKKNITHYGMSIQDNVINEIFRKLEKKSNYKKRYLEIKKFNEKNKFKKKGIAITPVKFGISFTTIHLNQAGALVHIYTDGSVHLNHGGIEMGQGTHTKIAQLVANSFGLPYSLVHISSTNTSKVPNTSASAASSTTDLNGAAALNAVEKIKTNLENFIKKNYKIYNHEAEYKDQYIRFGNRSFEFRKIIQEAYLNRVSLSSSG
;
A
#
# COMPACT_ATOMS: atom_id res chain seq x y z
N MET A 1 -23.31 21.58 28.47
CA MET A 1 -22.41 22.08 27.40
C MET A 1 -21.85 20.86 26.70
N SER A 2 -22.06 20.74 25.39
CA SER A 2 -21.62 19.62 24.58
C SER A 2 -20.11 19.44 24.69
N LYS A 3 -19.64 18.22 24.92
CA LYS A 3 -18.23 17.86 24.76
C LYS A 3 -17.88 18.17 23.30
N GLU A 4 -17.25 19.29 23.03
CA GLU A 4 -16.67 19.56 21.72
C GLU A 4 -15.54 18.54 21.53
N ASN A 5 -15.81 17.53 20.75
CA ASN A 5 -14.84 16.52 20.38
C ASN A 5 -13.99 17.11 19.25
N PHE A 6 -12.84 17.70 19.56
CA PHE A 6 -11.90 18.24 18.56
C PHE A 6 -11.50 17.23 17.47
N ILE A 7 -11.74 15.92 17.70
CA ILE A 7 -11.53 14.87 16.70
C ILE A 7 -12.54 14.95 15.56
N GLU A 8 -13.74 15.50 15.79
CA GLU A 8 -14.80 15.67 14.78
C GLU A 8 -14.63 16.93 13.93
N GLU A 9 -13.70 17.80 14.29
CA GLU A 9 -13.42 19.02 13.55
C GLU A 9 -12.82 18.71 12.18
N ILE A 10 -13.47 19.16 11.11
CA ILE A 10 -12.97 19.04 9.75
C ILE A 10 -11.82 20.02 9.56
N ARG A 11 -10.59 19.48 9.42
CA ARG A 11 -9.40 20.29 9.16
C ARG A 11 -8.91 20.11 7.73
N PRO A 12 -8.38 21.17 7.10
CA PRO A 12 -7.63 21.04 5.86
C PRO A 12 -6.44 20.10 6.03
N HIS A 13 -6.07 19.41 4.95
CA HIS A 13 -4.86 18.61 4.91
C HIS A 13 -3.63 19.46 5.27
N ASP A 14 -2.69 18.94 6.06
CA ASP A 14 -1.49 19.66 6.55
C ASP A 14 -0.65 20.31 5.45
N SER A 15 -0.72 19.77 4.25
CA SER A 15 0.01 20.25 3.07
C SER A 15 -0.88 20.98 2.06
N ALA A 16 -2.19 21.21 2.34
CA ALA A 16 -3.10 21.81 1.37
C ALA A 16 -2.60 23.16 0.85
N TYR A 17 -2.24 24.08 1.73
CA TYR A 17 -1.66 25.37 1.36
C TYR A 17 -0.36 25.23 0.57
N LYS A 18 0.51 24.30 0.98
CA LYS A 18 1.80 24.07 0.30
C LYS A 18 1.63 23.58 -1.13
N HIS A 19 0.61 22.74 -1.40
CA HIS A 19 0.31 22.27 -2.75
C HIS A 19 -0.13 23.40 -3.67
N VAL A 20 -1.06 24.23 -3.23
CA VAL A 20 -1.62 25.33 -4.07
C VAL A 20 -0.67 26.52 -4.20
N SER A 21 0.29 26.67 -3.28
CA SER A 21 1.30 27.75 -3.31
C SER A 21 2.64 27.34 -3.94
N GLY A 22 2.80 26.05 -4.31
CA GLY A 22 4.05 25.55 -4.88
C GLY A 22 5.16 25.26 -3.85
N PHE A 23 4.89 25.35 -2.54
CA PHE A 23 5.88 25.07 -1.48
C PHE A 23 5.95 23.58 -1.07
N ALA A 24 5.11 22.72 -1.64
CA ALA A 24 5.16 21.29 -1.33
C ALA A 24 6.34 20.63 -2.03
N GLU A 25 7.33 20.19 -1.26
CA GLU A 25 8.50 19.47 -1.77
C GLU A 25 8.23 17.96 -1.84
N TYR A 26 8.58 17.34 -2.96
CA TYR A 26 8.64 15.90 -3.21
C TYR A 26 10.10 15.44 -3.35
N THR A 27 10.32 14.14 -3.52
CA THR A 27 11.68 13.58 -3.62
C THR A 27 12.48 14.21 -4.77
N ASP A 28 11.83 14.53 -5.87
CA ASP A 28 12.49 15.14 -7.03
C ASP A 28 12.75 16.67 -6.89
N ASP A 29 12.05 17.33 -5.95
CA ASP A 29 12.19 18.77 -5.70
C ASP A 29 13.29 19.12 -4.71
N ILE A 30 13.85 18.10 -4.02
CA ILE A 30 14.90 18.33 -3.00
C ILE A 30 16.13 18.97 -3.65
N GLN A 31 16.57 20.09 -3.08
CA GLN A 31 17.71 20.84 -3.58
C GLN A 31 18.99 20.01 -3.60
N GLU A 32 19.65 19.99 -4.74
CA GLU A 32 20.82 19.17 -5.00
C GLU A 32 22.11 19.88 -4.58
N PRO A 33 22.98 19.22 -3.79
CA PRO A 33 24.34 19.72 -3.56
C PRO A 33 25.15 19.79 -4.85
N LYS A 34 26.10 20.72 -4.91
CA LYS A 34 27.05 20.83 -6.03
C LYS A 34 27.77 19.50 -6.28
N GLY A 35 27.83 19.08 -7.52
CA GLY A 35 28.49 17.84 -7.92
C GLY A 35 27.58 16.60 -7.84
N THR A 36 26.29 16.78 -7.65
CA THR A 36 25.29 15.70 -7.76
C THR A 36 25.34 15.05 -9.14
N LEU A 37 25.29 13.72 -9.15
CA LEU A 37 25.20 12.91 -10.37
C LEU A 37 23.78 12.41 -10.58
N TYR A 38 23.47 12.05 -11.82
CA TYR A 38 22.15 11.58 -12.23
C TYR A 38 22.21 10.15 -12.73
N GLY A 39 21.31 9.31 -12.19
CA GLY A 39 21.24 7.90 -12.51
C GLY A 39 20.29 7.60 -13.69
N ALA A 40 20.65 6.58 -14.47
CA ALA A 40 19.74 5.91 -15.41
C ALA A 40 19.98 4.41 -15.40
N ILE A 41 18.93 3.63 -15.68
CA ILE A 41 18.96 2.16 -15.66
C ILE A 41 18.94 1.62 -17.09
N GLY A 42 19.85 0.70 -17.40
CA GLY A 42 19.86 -0.02 -18.67
C GLY A 42 18.96 -1.25 -18.60
N LEU A 43 17.95 -1.29 -19.47
CA LEU A 43 16.86 -2.26 -19.44
C LEU A 43 17.00 -3.34 -20.51
N SER A 44 16.53 -4.56 -20.20
CA SER A 44 16.43 -5.67 -21.15
C SER A 44 15.38 -5.39 -22.23
N LYS A 45 15.71 -5.70 -23.48
CA LYS A 45 14.79 -5.69 -24.63
C LYS A 45 14.16 -7.06 -24.91
N LYS A 46 14.32 -8.02 -24.00
CA LYS A 46 13.79 -9.38 -24.11
C LYS A 46 12.92 -9.73 -22.92
N ALA A 47 11.84 -10.45 -23.16
CA ALA A 47 10.93 -10.93 -22.12
C ALA A 47 11.45 -12.21 -21.45
N HIS A 48 12.17 -13.08 -22.18
CA HIS A 48 12.74 -14.31 -21.64
C HIS A 48 13.94 -14.71 -22.49
N ALA A 49 15.13 -14.64 -21.93
CA ALA A 49 16.36 -14.97 -22.65
C ALA A 49 17.53 -15.25 -21.70
N ILE A 50 18.48 -16.04 -22.15
CA ILE A 50 19.80 -16.19 -21.52
C ILE A 50 20.68 -15.03 -21.96
N ILE A 51 21.31 -14.35 -21.02
CA ILE A 51 22.32 -13.33 -21.26
C ILE A 51 23.63 -14.02 -21.62
N LYS A 52 24.12 -13.81 -22.84
CA LYS A 52 25.39 -14.36 -23.30
C LYS A 52 26.56 -13.41 -23.09
N LYS A 53 26.34 -12.12 -23.32
CA LYS A 53 27.34 -11.06 -23.12
C LYS A 53 26.64 -9.73 -22.91
N ILE A 54 27.14 -8.92 -21.97
CA ILE A 54 26.81 -7.50 -21.83
C ILE A 54 28.09 -6.72 -22.15
N ASP A 55 28.06 -5.95 -23.24
CA ASP A 55 29.16 -5.08 -23.64
C ASP A 55 28.77 -3.63 -23.36
N LEU A 56 29.47 -3.04 -22.40
CA LEU A 56 29.25 -1.67 -21.92
C LEU A 56 30.39 -0.71 -22.35
N SER A 57 31.27 -1.12 -23.26
CA SER A 57 32.44 -0.33 -23.68
C SER A 57 32.05 1.07 -24.16
N GLU A 58 31.00 1.18 -24.99
CA GLU A 58 30.49 2.45 -25.49
C GLU A 58 29.71 3.25 -24.42
N VAL A 59 29.18 2.57 -23.40
CA VAL A 59 28.55 3.21 -22.25
C VAL A 59 29.61 3.93 -21.42
N TYR A 60 30.72 3.24 -21.09
CA TYR A 60 31.83 3.83 -20.35
C TYR A 60 32.48 5.03 -21.04
N LYS A 61 32.56 5.01 -22.38
CA LYS A 61 33.13 6.10 -23.18
C LYS A 61 32.15 7.28 -23.42
N SER A 62 30.91 7.17 -22.97
CA SER A 62 29.90 8.19 -23.22
C SER A 62 30.21 9.47 -22.43
N ASN A 63 30.02 10.60 -23.09
CA ASN A 63 30.25 11.92 -22.48
C ASN A 63 29.45 12.08 -21.18
N GLY A 64 30.12 12.58 -20.15
CA GLY A 64 29.51 12.85 -18.83
C GLY A 64 29.28 11.62 -17.97
N VAL A 65 29.55 10.40 -18.43
CA VAL A 65 29.47 9.17 -17.60
C VAL A 65 30.63 9.14 -16.60
N ILE A 66 30.28 9.01 -15.32
CA ILE A 66 31.24 8.96 -14.22
C ILE A 66 31.39 7.52 -13.69
N SER A 67 30.27 6.76 -13.66
CA SER A 67 30.30 5.39 -13.16
C SER A 67 29.23 4.54 -13.80
N VAL A 68 29.51 3.24 -13.92
CA VAL A 68 28.57 2.20 -14.35
C VAL A 68 28.58 1.11 -13.31
N VAL A 69 27.42 0.60 -12.91
CA VAL A 69 27.26 -0.51 -11.97
C VAL A 69 26.50 -1.65 -12.62
N THR A 70 26.91 -2.86 -12.27
CA THR A 70 26.37 -4.13 -12.78
C THR A 70 26.13 -5.09 -11.60
N PHE A 71 25.70 -6.31 -11.89
CA PHE A 71 25.65 -7.39 -10.90
C PHE A 71 26.95 -7.56 -10.08
N ASN A 72 28.11 -7.39 -10.72
CA ASN A 72 29.41 -7.58 -10.08
C ASN A 72 29.78 -6.50 -9.05
N ASP A 73 29.08 -5.38 -9.06
CA ASP A 73 29.31 -4.25 -8.17
C ASP A 73 28.50 -4.34 -6.87
N ILE A 74 27.61 -5.34 -6.74
CA ILE A 74 26.78 -5.54 -5.55
C ILE A 74 27.56 -6.35 -4.52
N PRO A 75 27.98 -5.73 -3.39
CA PRO A 75 28.81 -6.41 -2.39
C PRO A 75 28.05 -7.37 -1.48
N GLY A 76 26.73 -7.24 -1.42
CA GLY A 76 25.85 -8.04 -0.56
C GLY A 76 24.78 -8.79 -1.34
N ARG A 77 23.54 -8.67 -0.89
CA ARG A 77 22.40 -9.40 -1.47
C ARG A 77 21.88 -8.71 -2.74
N ASN A 78 21.92 -9.43 -3.86
CA ASN A 78 21.35 -8.98 -5.14
C ASN A 78 19.87 -9.39 -5.28
N ASP A 79 19.04 -8.99 -4.35
CA ASP A 79 17.60 -9.30 -4.37
C ASP A 79 16.83 -8.28 -3.55
N VAL A 80 15.74 -7.75 -4.10
CA VAL A 80 14.84 -6.79 -3.46
C VAL A 80 13.46 -7.38 -3.16
N GLY A 81 13.30 -8.68 -3.25
CA GLY A 81 12.07 -9.36 -2.90
C GLY A 81 11.68 -9.08 -1.44
N PRO A 82 10.45 -8.54 -1.19
CA PRO A 82 10.07 -8.07 0.14
C PRO A 82 9.78 -9.20 1.13
N VAL A 83 9.17 -10.28 0.66
CA VAL A 83 8.77 -11.43 1.48
C VAL A 83 9.46 -12.70 1.03
N PHE A 84 9.60 -12.87 -0.27
CA PHE A 84 10.25 -14.03 -0.91
C PHE A 84 11.36 -13.54 -1.84
N ASP A 85 12.44 -14.29 -1.90
CA ASP A 85 13.51 -14.05 -2.86
C ASP A 85 13.01 -14.29 -4.29
N GLY A 86 13.64 -13.64 -5.26
CA GLY A 86 13.35 -13.83 -6.67
C GLY A 86 13.23 -12.56 -7.50
N ASP A 87 13.50 -11.40 -6.89
CA ASP A 87 13.54 -10.09 -7.56
C ASP A 87 14.97 -9.54 -7.60
N PRO A 88 15.86 -10.06 -8.46
CA PRO A 88 17.23 -9.61 -8.53
C PRO A 88 17.33 -8.15 -8.98
N ILE A 89 18.19 -7.36 -8.33
CA ILE A 89 18.51 -5.98 -8.73
C ILE A 89 19.05 -5.99 -10.17
N PHE A 90 20.07 -6.81 -10.42
CA PHE A 90 20.58 -7.08 -11.76
C PHE A 90 20.72 -8.60 -11.96
N PRO A 91 20.01 -9.22 -12.92
CA PRO A 91 20.12 -10.64 -13.18
C PRO A 91 21.50 -10.98 -13.76
N LYS A 92 22.09 -12.09 -13.30
CA LYS A 92 23.40 -12.54 -13.75
C LYS A 92 23.37 -13.24 -15.13
N ASN A 93 22.42 -14.15 -15.32
CA ASN A 93 22.47 -15.10 -16.44
C ASN A 93 21.21 -15.07 -17.33
N LYS A 94 20.07 -14.63 -16.81
CA LYS A 94 18.78 -14.78 -17.49
C LYS A 94 17.88 -13.59 -17.23
N VAL A 95 17.25 -13.07 -18.28
CA VAL A 95 16.15 -12.11 -18.15
C VAL A 95 14.82 -12.85 -18.18
N GLU A 96 13.88 -12.39 -17.36
CA GLU A 96 12.56 -13.00 -17.15
C GLU A 96 11.38 -12.07 -17.48
N PHE A 97 11.66 -10.80 -17.79
CA PHE A 97 10.65 -9.88 -18.33
C PHE A 97 11.28 -8.78 -19.19
N TYR A 98 10.49 -8.21 -20.10
CA TYR A 98 10.88 -7.05 -20.90
C TYR A 98 10.98 -5.80 -20.01
N GLY A 99 12.13 -5.14 -20.03
CA GLY A 99 12.41 -4.02 -19.15
C GLY A 99 13.13 -4.39 -17.84
N GLN A 100 13.59 -5.64 -17.67
CA GLN A 100 14.35 -6.02 -16.48
C GLN A 100 15.68 -5.27 -16.42
N PRO A 101 16.04 -4.63 -15.28
CA PRO A 101 17.32 -3.93 -15.11
C PRO A 101 18.52 -4.84 -15.32
N LEU A 102 19.55 -4.36 -16.01
CA LEU A 102 20.78 -5.11 -16.30
C LEU A 102 22.02 -4.42 -15.76
N PHE A 103 22.03 -3.13 -15.75
CA PHE A 103 23.10 -2.25 -15.26
C PHE A 103 22.53 -0.85 -15.01
N ALA A 104 23.31 0.01 -14.38
CA ALA A 104 22.94 1.42 -14.24
C ALA A 104 24.15 2.33 -14.41
N VAL A 105 23.88 3.59 -14.75
CA VAL A 105 24.89 4.63 -15.04
C VAL A 105 24.66 5.81 -14.12
N ALA A 106 25.74 6.42 -13.62
CA ALA A 106 25.75 7.75 -13.06
C ALA A 106 26.50 8.71 -14.00
N ALA A 107 25.86 9.82 -14.37
CA ALA A 107 26.41 10.82 -15.25
C ALA A 107 26.20 12.25 -14.69
N THR A 108 26.80 13.24 -15.36
CA THR A 108 26.74 14.65 -14.95
C THR A 108 25.39 15.32 -15.26
N SER A 109 24.51 14.67 -16.02
CA SER A 109 23.12 15.10 -16.21
C SER A 109 22.22 13.90 -16.49
N THR A 110 20.91 14.05 -16.24
CA THR A 110 19.88 13.04 -16.54
C THR A 110 19.88 12.66 -18.02
N GLU A 111 20.01 13.63 -18.91
CA GLU A 111 20.03 13.40 -20.36
C GLU A 111 21.23 12.54 -20.79
N LEU A 112 22.43 12.86 -20.29
CA LEU A 112 23.64 12.11 -20.58
C LEU A 112 23.56 10.67 -20.05
N ALA A 113 23.03 10.48 -18.83
CA ALA A 113 22.82 9.16 -18.27
C ALA A 113 21.87 8.31 -19.15
N ARG A 114 20.74 8.87 -19.53
CA ARG A 114 19.74 8.21 -20.40
C ARG A 114 20.27 7.89 -21.80
N LYS A 115 21.02 8.81 -22.43
CA LYS A 115 21.68 8.55 -23.71
C LYS A 115 22.73 7.45 -23.60
N ALA A 116 23.48 7.41 -22.51
CA ALA A 116 24.54 6.42 -22.29
C ALA A 116 23.98 4.99 -22.20
N VAL A 117 22.91 4.76 -21.45
CA VAL A 117 22.35 3.40 -21.28
C VAL A 117 21.88 2.78 -22.60
N LEU A 118 21.49 3.59 -23.59
CA LEU A 118 21.04 3.11 -24.89
C LEU A 118 22.17 2.55 -25.76
N LYS A 119 23.45 2.84 -25.42
CA LYS A 119 24.63 2.37 -26.19
C LYS A 119 25.08 0.96 -25.80
N ALA A 120 24.49 0.37 -24.79
CA ALA A 120 24.81 -1.00 -24.38
C ALA A 120 24.49 -2.02 -25.48
N LYS A 121 25.42 -2.93 -25.75
CA LYS A 121 25.23 -4.03 -26.70
C LYS A 121 25.09 -5.33 -25.90
N ILE A 122 23.92 -5.97 -25.98
CA ILE A 122 23.63 -7.17 -25.21
C ILE A 122 23.31 -8.31 -26.16
N LEU A 123 24.07 -9.38 -26.04
CA LEU A 123 23.86 -10.60 -26.81
C LEU A 123 23.00 -11.57 -25.99
N TYR A 124 21.87 -11.96 -26.55
CA TYR A 124 20.93 -12.89 -25.94
C TYR A 124 20.83 -14.20 -26.72
N ARG A 125 20.42 -15.24 -26.01
CA ARG A 125 19.82 -16.44 -26.58
C ARG A 125 18.36 -16.49 -26.12
N ASP A 126 17.45 -16.31 -27.06
CA ASP A 126 16.02 -16.23 -26.78
C ASP A 126 15.47 -17.55 -26.21
N LEU A 127 14.55 -17.42 -25.28
CA LEU A 127 13.74 -18.51 -24.72
C LEU A 127 12.26 -18.19 -24.98
N LYS A 128 11.44 -19.24 -25.08
CA LYS A 128 9.99 -19.06 -25.27
C LYS A 128 9.37 -18.48 -24.00
N PRO A 129 8.77 -17.27 -24.03
CA PRO A 129 8.14 -16.69 -22.85
C PRO A 129 6.76 -17.31 -22.60
N ILE A 130 6.34 -17.26 -21.33
CA ILE A 130 4.96 -17.50 -20.88
C ILE A 130 4.43 -16.14 -20.44
N ILE A 131 3.43 -15.59 -21.13
CA ILE A 131 2.93 -14.22 -20.84
C ILE A 131 1.52 -14.25 -20.28
N THR A 132 0.69 -15.22 -20.70
CA THR A 132 -0.73 -15.27 -20.35
C THR A 132 -1.02 -16.25 -19.21
N ILE A 133 -2.10 -15.96 -18.46
CA ILE A 133 -2.65 -16.88 -17.45
C ILE A 133 -2.96 -18.24 -18.09
N LYS A 134 -3.56 -18.26 -19.29
CA LYS A 134 -3.96 -19.49 -20.00
C LYS A 134 -2.74 -20.38 -20.29
N ASP A 135 -1.63 -19.80 -20.76
CA ASP A 135 -0.40 -20.54 -21.03
C ASP A 135 0.23 -21.08 -19.74
N ALA A 136 0.22 -20.29 -18.67
CA ALA A 136 0.73 -20.71 -17.38
C ALA A 136 -0.09 -21.86 -16.78
N LEU A 137 -1.43 -21.79 -16.86
CA LEU A 137 -2.33 -22.88 -16.45
C LEU A 137 -2.07 -24.15 -17.24
N LYS A 138 -1.98 -24.05 -18.60
CA LYS A 138 -1.69 -25.20 -19.48
C LYS A 138 -0.36 -25.88 -19.13
N LYS A 139 0.67 -25.08 -18.79
CA LYS A 139 2.00 -25.58 -18.43
C LYS A 139 2.17 -25.88 -16.95
N LYS A 140 1.14 -25.64 -16.13
CA LYS A 140 1.18 -25.74 -14.66
C LYS A 140 2.34 -24.92 -14.06
N ASN A 141 2.63 -23.74 -14.64
CA ASN A 141 3.71 -22.87 -14.22
C ASN A 141 3.23 -21.91 -13.13
N PHE A 142 3.41 -22.28 -11.88
CA PHE A 142 2.93 -21.57 -10.71
C PHE A 142 4.08 -21.16 -9.79
N LEU A 143 3.94 -20.02 -9.10
CA LEU A 143 4.88 -19.58 -8.05
C LEU A 143 4.80 -20.47 -6.81
N PHE A 144 3.58 -20.88 -6.44
CA PHE A 144 3.30 -21.71 -5.27
C PHE A 144 2.25 -22.77 -5.59
N LYS A 145 2.16 -23.78 -4.74
CA LYS A 145 1.06 -24.75 -4.80
C LYS A 145 -0.27 -24.04 -4.65
N PRO A 146 -1.30 -24.39 -5.46
CA PRO A 146 -2.63 -23.78 -5.34
C PRO A 146 -3.19 -23.91 -3.93
N ARG A 147 -3.74 -22.81 -3.40
CA ARG A 147 -4.44 -22.80 -2.11
C ARG A 147 -5.94 -22.97 -2.34
N LYS A 148 -6.59 -23.60 -1.36
CA LYS A 148 -8.02 -23.92 -1.43
C LYS A 148 -8.69 -23.66 -0.10
N ILE A 149 -9.84 -22.97 -0.13
CA ILE A 149 -10.75 -22.84 1.00
C ILE A 149 -12.04 -23.54 0.63
N LYS A 150 -12.57 -24.38 1.54
CA LYS A 150 -13.80 -25.13 1.33
C LYS A 150 -14.68 -25.06 2.58
N LYS A 151 -15.97 -24.74 2.36
CA LYS A 151 -17.03 -24.84 3.36
C LYS A 151 -18.16 -25.70 2.79
N GLY A 152 -18.65 -26.68 3.52
CA GLY A 152 -19.73 -27.57 3.11
C GLY A 152 -19.40 -28.45 1.91
N ASN A 153 -20.44 -28.80 1.13
CA ASN A 153 -20.33 -29.64 -0.08
C ASN A 153 -20.92 -28.94 -1.31
N PRO A 154 -20.21 -28.00 -1.92
CA PRO A 154 -20.72 -27.21 -3.05
C PRO A 154 -21.09 -28.07 -4.24
N SER A 155 -20.37 -29.17 -4.53
CA SER A 155 -20.67 -30.04 -5.67
C SER A 155 -22.06 -30.70 -5.52
N LYS A 156 -22.38 -31.23 -4.33
CA LYS A 156 -23.69 -31.82 -4.03
C LYS A 156 -24.79 -30.75 -4.12
N LYS A 157 -24.53 -29.56 -3.56
CA LYS A 157 -25.52 -28.47 -3.55
C LYS A 157 -25.80 -27.90 -4.93
N ILE A 158 -24.77 -27.74 -5.77
CA ILE A 158 -24.96 -27.29 -7.16
C ILE A 158 -25.81 -28.30 -7.95
N LYS A 159 -25.48 -29.60 -7.86
CA LYS A 159 -26.25 -30.66 -8.54
C LYS A 159 -27.70 -30.73 -8.09
N ALA A 160 -27.96 -30.49 -6.80
CA ALA A 160 -29.33 -30.51 -6.22
C ALA A 160 -30.07 -29.18 -6.39
N SER A 161 -29.45 -28.15 -6.93
CA SER A 161 -30.09 -26.86 -7.15
C SER A 161 -31.02 -26.91 -8.37
N LYS A 162 -32.14 -26.18 -8.30
CA LYS A 162 -33.09 -26.06 -9.41
C LYS A 162 -32.46 -25.44 -10.65
N ASN A 163 -31.58 -24.43 -10.43
CA ASN A 163 -30.87 -23.72 -11.48
C ASN A 163 -29.36 -23.77 -11.24
N SER A 164 -28.59 -23.82 -12.32
CA SER A 164 -27.14 -23.72 -12.26
C SER A 164 -26.57 -22.95 -13.44
N LEU A 165 -25.45 -22.27 -13.21
CA LEU A 165 -24.68 -21.55 -14.23
C LEU A 165 -23.21 -21.90 -14.14
N LYS A 166 -22.54 -21.94 -15.29
CA LYS A 166 -21.08 -21.98 -15.43
C LYS A 166 -20.64 -20.79 -16.27
N GLY A 167 -19.51 -20.22 -15.93
CA GLY A 167 -18.98 -19.12 -16.69
C GLY A 167 -17.56 -18.75 -16.28
N ASN A 168 -17.06 -17.72 -16.92
CA ASN A 168 -15.76 -17.13 -16.59
C ASN A 168 -15.86 -15.61 -16.62
N PHE A 169 -14.88 -14.98 -15.99
CA PHE A 169 -14.75 -13.54 -15.92
C PHE A 169 -13.28 -13.14 -15.83
N THR A 170 -12.88 -12.14 -16.59
CA THR A 170 -11.52 -11.60 -16.57
C THR A 170 -11.53 -10.17 -16.06
N THR A 171 -10.66 -9.86 -15.08
CA THR A 171 -10.31 -8.50 -14.70
C THR A 171 -8.93 -8.18 -15.23
N GLY A 172 -8.80 -7.11 -16.00
CA GLY A 172 -7.50 -6.70 -16.55
C GLY A 172 -6.55 -6.19 -15.48
N SER A 173 -5.28 -6.15 -15.84
CA SER A 173 -4.24 -5.45 -15.08
C SER A 173 -4.49 -3.93 -15.10
N GLN A 174 -4.02 -3.21 -14.09
CA GLN A 174 -4.13 -1.75 -14.01
C GLN A 174 -2.79 -1.12 -13.61
N GLU A 175 -2.44 -0.03 -14.29
CA GLU A 175 -1.34 0.85 -13.92
C GLU A 175 -1.74 1.75 -12.75
N HIS A 176 -0.84 1.98 -11.78
CA HIS A 176 -1.07 2.87 -10.65
C HIS A 176 -1.22 4.33 -11.09
N PHE A 177 -0.42 4.73 -12.04
CA PHE A 177 -0.43 6.06 -12.65
C PHE A 177 -0.38 7.21 -11.62
N TYR A 178 0.43 7.02 -10.57
CA TYR A 178 0.71 8.07 -9.60
C TYR A 178 1.40 9.26 -10.31
N LEU A 179 1.17 10.48 -9.82
CA LEU A 179 1.68 11.70 -10.48
C LEU A 179 3.21 11.79 -10.37
N GLU A 180 3.74 11.62 -9.16
CA GLU A 180 5.18 11.48 -8.92
C GLU A 180 5.65 10.07 -9.31
N GLY A 181 6.56 9.95 -10.29
CA GLY A 181 7.21 8.67 -10.65
C GLY A 181 8.09 8.12 -9.51
N GLN A 182 8.68 6.95 -9.73
CA GLN A 182 9.65 6.39 -8.80
C GLN A 182 10.91 7.26 -8.77
N ALA A 183 11.28 7.75 -7.60
CA ALA A 183 12.44 8.62 -7.43
C ALA A 183 13.21 8.27 -6.14
N ALA A 184 14.53 8.40 -6.22
CA ALA A 184 15.43 8.33 -5.07
C ALA A 184 16.55 9.36 -5.21
N PHE A 185 16.94 9.95 -4.10
CA PHE A 185 18.09 10.84 -4.00
C PHE A 185 18.93 10.42 -2.81
N VAL A 186 20.18 10.06 -3.05
CA VAL A 186 21.09 9.48 -2.05
C VAL A 186 22.30 10.35 -1.87
N ILE A 187 22.60 10.71 -0.63
CA ILE A 187 23.73 11.55 -0.25
C ILE A 187 24.64 10.74 0.68
N PRO A 188 25.87 10.41 0.27
CA PRO A 188 26.88 9.84 1.15
C PRO A 188 27.19 10.79 2.32
N LYS A 189 27.35 10.23 3.52
CA LYS A 189 27.68 10.93 4.76
C LYS A 189 28.95 10.33 5.37
N GLU A 190 29.44 10.94 6.45
CA GLU A 190 30.54 10.44 7.28
C GLU A 190 30.28 8.99 7.74
N ASP A 191 31.31 8.29 8.15
CA ASP A 191 31.26 6.91 8.68
C ASP A 191 30.60 5.89 7.74
N ASN A 192 30.71 6.11 6.43
CA ASN A 192 30.04 5.29 5.42
C ASN A 192 28.50 5.28 5.53
N ASN A 193 27.90 6.25 6.18
CA ASN A 193 26.44 6.39 6.25
C ASN A 193 25.86 6.91 4.93
N LEU A 194 24.57 6.61 4.73
CA LEU A 194 23.78 7.13 3.60
C LEU A 194 22.54 7.86 4.11
N LEU A 195 22.31 9.06 3.61
CA LEU A 195 21.02 9.74 3.70
C LEU A 195 20.25 9.51 2.39
N VAL A 196 19.08 8.90 2.52
CA VAL A 196 18.27 8.45 1.38
C VAL A 196 16.92 9.15 1.43
N TYR A 197 16.61 9.91 0.40
CA TYR A 197 15.25 10.35 0.10
C TYR A 197 14.67 9.42 -0.94
N SER A 198 13.47 8.93 -0.73
CA SER A 198 12.83 7.99 -1.66
C SER A 198 11.31 8.18 -1.69
N SER A 199 10.74 8.08 -2.87
CA SER A 199 9.28 8.08 -3.05
C SER A 199 8.68 6.73 -2.69
N THR A 200 8.84 6.29 -1.44
CA THR A 200 8.44 4.95 -0.96
C THR A 200 7.31 5.01 0.06
N GLN A 201 6.42 4.00 0.05
CA GLN A 201 5.44 3.74 1.11
C GLN A 201 6.04 2.99 2.30
N HIS A 202 7.29 2.47 2.18
CA HIS A 202 7.91 1.60 3.18
C HIS A 202 9.38 1.98 3.48
N PRO A 203 9.64 3.07 4.21
CA PRO A 203 11.00 3.52 4.50
C PRO A 203 11.85 2.49 5.24
N SER A 204 11.29 1.76 6.20
CA SER A 204 12.03 0.77 6.99
C SER A 204 12.53 -0.39 6.14
N GLU A 205 11.75 -0.89 5.20
CA GLU A 205 12.20 -1.96 4.31
C GLU A 205 13.17 -1.43 3.25
N THR A 206 12.95 -0.21 2.73
CA THR A 206 13.92 0.47 1.87
C THR A 206 15.30 0.56 2.55
N GLN A 207 15.34 0.95 3.82
CA GLN A 207 16.54 0.97 4.65
C GLN A 207 17.23 -0.39 4.72
N GLN A 208 16.45 -1.43 5.07
CA GLN A 208 16.95 -2.79 5.26
C GLN A 208 17.50 -3.39 3.95
N LEU A 209 16.83 -3.18 2.82
CA LEU A 209 17.25 -3.73 1.54
C LEU A 209 18.48 -3.02 0.99
N ILE A 210 18.60 -1.71 1.14
CA ILE A 210 19.82 -0.97 0.83
C ILE A 210 20.99 -1.50 1.67
N ALA A 211 20.79 -1.65 2.98
CA ALA A 211 21.82 -2.16 3.88
C ALA A 211 22.26 -3.58 3.52
N LYS A 212 21.31 -4.49 3.22
CA LYS A 212 21.59 -5.86 2.77
C LYS A 212 22.35 -5.89 1.43
N MET A 213 21.93 -5.06 0.46
CA MET A 213 22.60 -4.95 -0.83
C MET A 213 24.05 -4.46 -0.70
N LEU A 214 24.28 -3.47 0.18
CA LEU A 214 25.60 -2.89 0.43
C LEU A 214 26.43 -3.68 1.44
N ASN A 215 25.93 -4.80 1.97
CA ASN A 215 26.56 -5.58 3.04
C ASN A 215 26.91 -4.71 4.27
N GLN A 216 25.94 -3.90 4.73
CA GLN A 216 26.09 -2.97 5.83
C GLN A 216 25.03 -3.18 6.91
N LYS A 217 25.19 -2.49 8.05
CA LYS A 217 24.16 -2.47 9.10
C LYS A 217 23.04 -1.51 8.74
N SER A 218 21.80 -1.83 9.13
CA SER A 218 20.63 -0.99 8.83
C SER A 218 20.77 0.44 9.41
N ASN A 219 21.42 0.61 10.55
CA ASN A 219 21.61 1.91 11.18
C ASN A 219 22.60 2.84 10.42
N SER A 220 23.34 2.34 9.43
CA SER A 220 24.14 3.17 8.53
C SER A 220 23.35 3.80 7.37
N VAL A 221 22.07 3.45 7.24
CA VAL A 221 21.19 3.97 6.18
C VAL A 221 20.03 4.71 6.83
N ASN A 222 19.88 5.99 6.55
CA ASN A 222 18.77 6.80 7.04
C ASN A 222 17.83 7.15 5.88
N VAL A 223 16.59 6.66 5.91
CA VAL A 223 15.57 6.94 4.89
C VAL A 223 14.61 8.00 5.40
N VAL A 224 14.44 9.06 4.61
CA VAL A 224 13.57 10.21 4.94
C VAL A 224 12.51 10.40 3.86
N VAL A 225 11.26 10.49 4.29
CA VAL A 225 10.10 10.71 3.40
C VAL A 225 9.16 11.75 4.01
N ARG A 226 9.03 12.92 3.39
CA ARG A 226 8.06 13.92 3.86
C ARG A 226 6.67 13.64 3.36
N ARG A 227 6.54 13.38 2.07
CA ARG A 227 5.33 12.97 1.35
C ARG A 227 5.70 12.31 0.04
N ILE A 228 4.74 11.59 -0.54
CA ILE A 228 4.88 11.07 -1.90
C ILE A 228 3.68 11.48 -2.76
N GLY A 229 3.91 11.71 -4.04
CA GLY A 229 2.93 12.16 -5.02
C GLY A 229 2.03 11.04 -5.54
N GLY A 230 1.34 10.36 -4.61
CA GLY A 230 0.58 9.14 -4.83
C GLY A 230 1.44 7.89 -4.71
N GLY A 231 0.81 6.79 -4.32
CA GLY A 231 1.47 5.48 -4.20
C GLY A 231 0.54 4.36 -4.63
N PHE A 232 -0.65 4.31 -4.03
CA PHE A 232 -1.72 3.36 -4.32
C PHE A 232 -1.31 1.89 -4.21
N GLY A 233 -0.16 1.60 -3.58
CA GLY A 233 0.49 0.29 -3.52
C GLY A 233 1.69 0.14 -4.45
N GLY A 234 1.82 0.94 -5.52
CA GLY A 234 2.91 0.85 -6.49
C GLY A 234 4.28 1.32 -5.98
N LYS A 235 4.31 1.95 -4.80
CA LYS A 235 5.53 2.37 -4.11
C LYS A 235 5.73 1.60 -2.78
N GLU A 236 5.03 0.48 -2.62
CA GLU A 236 5.12 -0.36 -1.42
C GLU A 236 6.35 -1.27 -1.45
N THR A 237 6.64 -1.87 -2.60
CA THR A 237 7.72 -2.85 -2.78
C THR A 237 8.73 -2.48 -3.86
N ASN A 238 8.62 -1.33 -4.51
CA ASN A 238 9.59 -0.91 -5.51
C ASN A 238 10.83 -0.29 -4.88
N PHE A 239 11.71 -1.12 -4.38
CA PHE A 239 12.97 -0.73 -3.75
C PHE A 239 14.13 -0.60 -4.76
N MET A 240 13.94 -1.07 -5.98
CA MET A 240 14.95 -1.10 -7.04
C MET A 240 15.59 0.27 -7.27
N THR A 241 14.78 1.32 -7.42
CA THR A 241 15.25 2.68 -7.68
C THR A 241 16.15 3.19 -6.56
N ALA A 242 15.76 2.97 -5.29
CA ALA A 242 16.55 3.39 -4.13
C ALA A 242 17.83 2.57 -3.96
N CYS A 243 17.77 1.26 -4.20
CA CYS A 243 18.95 0.38 -4.15
C CYS A 243 19.97 0.76 -5.23
N VAL A 244 19.56 0.89 -6.48
CA VAL A 244 20.44 1.27 -7.59
C VAL A 244 21.05 2.66 -7.35
N CYS A 245 20.26 3.63 -6.92
CA CYS A 245 20.73 4.97 -6.57
C CYS A 245 21.78 4.93 -5.45
N SER A 246 21.56 4.12 -4.41
CA SER A 246 22.49 3.93 -3.30
C SER A 246 23.79 3.24 -3.73
N LEU A 247 23.72 2.26 -4.63
CA LEU A 247 24.89 1.59 -5.18
C LEU A 247 25.77 2.56 -5.97
N LEU A 248 25.15 3.39 -6.83
CA LEU A 248 25.85 4.44 -7.59
C LEU A 248 26.47 5.49 -6.65
N ALA A 249 25.72 5.96 -5.65
CA ALA A 249 26.22 6.93 -4.68
C ALA A 249 27.42 6.37 -3.88
N ARG A 250 27.35 5.10 -3.47
CA ARG A 250 28.43 4.41 -2.75
C ARG A 250 29.68 4.29 -3.63
N LYS A 251 29.51 3.87 -4.88
CA LYS A 251 30.64 3.66 -5.81
C LYS A 251 31.32 4.96 -6.21
N THR A 252 30.57 6.06 -6.35
CA THR A 252 31.10 7.37 -6.77
C THR A 252 31.57 8.26 -5.62
N GLY A 253 31.13 7.98 -4.39
CA GLY A 253 31.33 8.88 -3.23
C GLY A 253 30.62 10.22 -3.36
N LYS A 254 29.70 10.38 -4.33
CA LYS A 254 28.97 11.61 -4.64
C LYS A 254 27.47 11.45 -4.42
N PRO A 255 26.74 12.55 -4.18
CA PRO A 255 25.28 12.50 -4.22
C PRO A 255 24.80 12.03 -5.59
N VAL A 256 23.80 11.14 -5.60
CA VAL A 256 23.17 10.63 -6.83
C VAL A 256 21.66 10.78 -6.74
N LYS A 257 21.05 11.30 -7.79
CA LYS A 257 19.60 11.37 -7.98
C LYS A 257 19.19 10.46 -9.13
N LEU A 258 18.22 9.61 -8.90
CA LEU A 258 17.66 8.71 -9.90
C LEU A 258 16.15 8.83 -9.91
N ARG A 259 15.59 9.26 -11.04
CA ARG A 259 14.16 9.31 -11.28
C ARG A 259 13.84 8.55 -12.56
N LEU A 260 12.90 7.62 -12.48
CA LEU A 260 12.35 6.98 -13.67
C LEU A 260 11.48 7.99 -14.42
N ASP A 261 11.61 8.04 -15.75
CA ASP A 261 10.58 8.69 -16.55
C ASP A 261 9.31 7.82 -16.61
N ARG A 262 8.25 8.33 -17.19
CA ARG A 262 6.97 7.64 -17.19
C ARG A 262 7.01 6.34 -17.98
N ASP A 263 7.75 6.30 -19.07
CA ASP A 263 7.85 5.12 -19.93
C ASP A 263 8.61 4.00 -19.21
N ASP A 264 9.76 4.32 -18.60
CA ASP A 264 10.54 3.36 -17.81
C ASP A 264 9.76 2.91 -16.58
N ASP A 265 9.06 3.81 -15.88
CA ASP A 265 8.23 3.49 -14.72
C ASP A 265 7.12 2.47 -15.10
N ILE A 266 6.43 2.71 -16.23
CA ILE A 266 5.39 1.79 -16.72
C ILE A 266 5.97 0.42 -17.10
N ILE A 267 7.17 0.36 -17.65
CA ILE A 267 7.81 -0.89 -18.09
C ILE A 267 8.39 -1.68 -16.92
N LEU A 268 9.04 -0.98 -15.99
CA LEU A 268 9.87 -1.57 -14.94
C LEU A 268 9.08 -1.99 -13.69
N THR A 269 7.97 -1.30 -13.39
CA THR A 269 7.25 -1.45 -12.13
C THR A 269 6.06 -2.40 -12.22
N GLY A 270 5.73 -3.03 -11.09
CA GLY A 270 4.61 -3.95 -10.98
C GLY A 270 3.24 -3.26 -11.15
N LYS A 271 2.25 -4.04 -11.58
CA LYS A 271 0.87 -3.60 -11.82
C LYS A 271 -0.11 -4.34 -10.91
N ARG A 272 -1.38 -3.90 -10.89
CA ARG A 272 -2.46 -4.74 -10.35
C ARG A 272 -2.49 -6.07 -11.07
N HIS A 273 -2.59 -7.16 -10.34
CA HIS A 273 -2.74 -8.50 -10.92
C HIS A 273 -3.97 -8.58 -11.83
N GLU A 274 -3.76 -9.04 -13.05
CA GLU A 274 -4.83 -9.58 -13.89
C GLU A 274 -5.35 -10.87 -13.25
N PHE A 275 -6.69 -11.08 -13.27
CA PHE A 275 -7.32 -12.31 -12.80
C PHE A 275 -8.24 -12.90 -13.86
N PHE A 276 -8.13 -14.21 -14.03
CA PHE A 276 -9.08 -15.03 -14.77
C PHE A 276 -9.82 -15.92 -13.77
N SER A 277 -11.14 -15.75 -13.68
CA SER A 277 -12.02 -16.45 -12.75
C SER A 277 -12.93 -17.39 -13.51
N GLU A 278 -12.98 -18.66 -13.13
CA GLU A 278 -13.92 -19.66 -13.65
C GLU A 278 -14.85 -20.09 -12.52
N TYR A 279 -16.14 -20.20 -12.78
CA TYR A 279 -17.10 -20.54 -11.75
C TYR A 279 -18.19 -21.52 -12.19
N GLU A 280 -18.75 -22.21 -11.20
CA GLU A 280 -19.97 -23.00 -11.26
C GLU A 280 -20.82 -22.66 -10.03
N VAL A 281 -22.09 -22.24 -10.25
CA VAL A 281 -22.99 -21.80 -9.18
C VAL A 281 -24.34 -22.46 -9.28
N GLY A 282 -24.88 -22.92 -8.16
CA GLY A 282 -26.25 -23.46 -8.04
C GLY A 282 -27.11 -22.51 -7.19
N PHE A 283 -28.36 -22.27 -7.62
CA PHE A 283 -29.30 -21.35 -6.98
C PHE A 283 -30.76 -21.75 -7.19
N ASN A 284 -31.67 -21.14 -6.41
CA ASN A 284 -33.13 -21.34 -6.59
C ASN A 284 -33.77 -20.24 -7.46
N ASP A 285 -35.10 -20.31 -7.72
CA ASP A 285 -35.84 -19.31 -8.52
C ASP A 285 -35.85 -17.89 -7.92
N ASP A 286 -35.56 -17.75 -6.62
CA ASP A 286 -35.42 -16.47 -5.97
C ASP A 286 -34.01 -15.88 -6.14
N GLY A 287 -33.07 -16.64 -6.71
CA GLY A 287 -31.68 -16.25 -6.87
C GLY A 287 -30.82 -16.44 -5.61
N VAL A 288 -31.31 -17.22 -4.63
CA VAL A 288 -30.54 -17.58 -3.43
C VAL A 288 -29.49 -18.63 -3.79
N ILE A 289 -28.23 -18.30 -3.61
CA ILE A 289 -27.08 -19.18 -3.87
C ILE A 289 -27.09 -20.34 -2.88
N LYS A 290 -27.00 -21.56 -3.40
CA LYS A 290 -26.97 -22.82 -2.64
C LYS A 290 -25.58 -23.43 -2.60
N GLY A 291 -24.82 -23.28 -3.66
CA GLY A 291 -23.44 -23.77 -3.77
C GLY A 291 -22.65 -23.02 -4.81
N LEU A 292 -21.36 -22.82 -4.57
CA LEU A 292 -20.44 -22.07 -5.43
C LEU A 292 -19.08 -22.75 -5.52
N LYS A 293 -18.58 -22.92 -6.73
CA LYS A 293 -17.17 -23.25 -7.00
C LYS A 293 -16.53 -22.14 -7.80
N VAL A 294 -15.34 -21.70 -7.40
CA VAL A 294 -14.57 -20.69 -8.13
C VAL A 294 -13.10 -21.08 -8.19
N ASN A 295 -12.51 -20.93 -9.36
CA ASN A 295 -11.07 -20.93 -9.57
C ASN A 295 -10.64 -19.49 -9.87
N LEU A 296 -9.73 -18.95 -9.07
CA LEU A 296 -9.12 -17.63 -9.25
C LEU A 296 -7.69 -17.82 -9.75
N SER A 297 -7.40 -17.43 -10.96
CA SER A 297 -6.07 -17.53 -11.55
C SER A 297 -5.51 -16.14 -11.79
N SER A 298 -4.36 -15.81 -11.18
CA SER A 298 -3.74 -14.48 -11.26
C SER A 298 -2.47 -14.49 -12.09
N ASN A 299 -2.21 -13.41 -12.83
CA ASN A 299 -0.95 -13.16 -13.49
C ASN A 299 0.01 -12.50 -12.51
N CYS A 300 0.98 -13.25 -11.98
CA CYS A 300 1.88 -12.76 -10.94
C CYS A 300 3.18 -12.15 -11.46
N GLY A 301 3.54 -12.41 -12.72
CA GLY A 301 4.83 -12.02 -13.25
C GLY A 301 5.95 -13.00 -12.89
N MET A 302 7.18 -12.53 -12.95
CA MET A 302 8.36 -13.38 -12.84
C MET A 302 8.65 -13.88 -11.41
N SER A 303 8.28 -13.11 -10.40
CA SER A 303 8.52 -13.38 -8.98
C SER A 303 7.27 -13.28 -8.13
N ALA A 304 7.42 -13.59 -6.86
CA ALA A 304 6.30 -13.56 -5.92
C ALA A 304 5.85 -12.15 -5.53
N ASP A 305 6.78 -11.23 -5.30
CA ASP A 305 6.49 -9.91 -4.71
C ASP A 305 5.46 -10.06 -3.56
N LEU A 306 4.30 -9.42 -3.64
CA LEU A 306 3.17 -9.57 -2.71
C LEU A 306 2.06 -10.49 -3.22
N SER A 307 2.27 -11.22 -4.32
CA SER A 307 1.23 -12.03 -4.97
C SER A 307 0.56 -13.05 -4.06
N ALA A 308 1.31 -13.65 -3.11
CA ALA A 308 0.75 -14.62 -2.17
C ALA A 308 -0.35 -13.98 -1.30
N ALA A 309 -0.08 -12.84 -0.68
CA ALA A 309 -1.02 -12.12 0.19
C ALA A 309 -2.20 -11.52 -0.60
N ILE A 310 -1.95 -11.04 -1.83
CA ILE A 310 -2.98 -10.50 -2.72
C ILE A 310 -3.97 -11.59 -3.13
N ASN A 311 -3.48 -12.77 -3.51
CA ASN A 311 -4.32 -13.90 -3.86
C ASN A 311 -5.09 -14.45 -2.65
N GLU A 312 -4.46 -14.46 -1.47
CA GLU A 312 -5.15 -14.85 -0.23
C GLU A 312 -6.29 -13.88 0.10
N ARG A 313 -6.07 -12.58 -0.03
CA ARG A 313 -7.14 -11.59 0.15
C ARG A 313 -8.25 -11.76 -0.90
N ALA A 314 -7.95 -12.10 -2.14
CA ALA A 314 -8.97 -12.43 -3.14
C ALA A 314 -9.81 -13.64 -2.73
N LEU A 315 -9.19 -14.71 -2.19
CA LEU A 315 -9.89 -15.85 -1.61
C LEU A 315 -10.85 -15.47 -0.49
N LEU A 316 -10.40 -14.58 0.43
CA LEU A 316 -11.17 -14.15 1.60
C LEU A 316 -12.29 -13.15 1.24
N HIS A 317 -12.24 -12.51 0.06
CA HIS A 317 -13.22 -11.51 -0.35
C HIS A 317 -14.12 -11.96 -1.52
N ILE A 318 -14.03 -13.23 -1.92
CA ILE A 318 -14.90 -13.78 -2.96
C ILE A 318 -16.38 -13.81 -2.55
N ASP A 319 -16.67 -13.81 -1.28
CA ASP A 319 -18.02 -13.75 -0.75
C ASP A 319 -18.59 -12.32 -0.73
N ASN A 320 -17.74 -11.29 -0.83
CA ASN A 320 -18.13 -9.89 -0.62
C ASN A 320 -19.08 -9.79 0.60
N ALA A 321 -20.27 -9.23 0.46
CA ALA A 321 -21.27 -9.13 1.52
C ALA A 321 -22.32 -10.27 1.50
N TYR A 322 -22.03 -11.40 0.81
CA TYR A 322 -23.00 -12.47 0.59
C TYR A 322 -22.70 -13.70 1.44
N TYR A 323 -23.75 -14.22 2.08
CA TYR A 323 -23.69 -15.52 2.74
C TYR A 323 -23.82 -16.65 1.73
N ILE A 324 -22.74 -17.41 1.56
CA ILE A 324 -22.71 -18.58 0.68
C ILE A 324 -22.53 -19.82 1.56
N PRO A 325 -23.57 -20.69 1.66
CA PRO A 325 -23.54 -21.81 2.62
C PRO A 325 -22.52 -22.87 2.26
N ASP A 326 -22.39 -23.20 0.99
CA ASP A 326 -21.50 -24.23 0.47
C ASP A 326 -20.62 -23.63 -0.64
N ILE A 327 -19.33 -23.53 -0.39
CA ILE A 327 -18.37 -22.90 -1.32
C ILE A 327 -17.05 -23.63 -1.36
N VAL A 328 -16.43 -23.66 -2.53
CA VAL A 328 -15.01 -23.96 -2.68
C VAL A 328 -14.37 -22.93 -3.61
N VAL A 329 -13.30 -22.36 -3.13
CA VAL A 329 -12.46 -21.42 -3.90
C VAL A 329 -11.04 -21.95 -3.97
N THR A 330 -10.46 -21.97 -5.16
CA THR A 330 -9.08 -22.35 -5.39
C THR A 330 -8.35 -21.21 -6.10
N ASN A 331 -7.15 -20.85 -5.67
CA ASN A 331 -6.33 -19.88 -6.38
C ASN A 331 -5.13 -20.52 -7.06
N TYR A 332 -4.73 -19.96 -8.20
CA TYR A 332 -3.55 -20.31 -8.98
C TYR A 332 -2.71 -19.06 -9.22
N LEU A 333 -1.50 -19.03 -8.65
CA LEU A 333 -0.56 -17.93 -8.80
C LEU A 333 0.33 -18.22 -10.01
N CYS A 334 -0.09 -17.76 -11.18
CA CYS A 334 0.58 -18.04 -12.45
C CYS A 334 1.92 -17.27 -12.54
N LYS A 335 3.04 -18.00 -12.63
CA LYS A 335 4.34 -17.41 -12.96
C LYS A 335 4.41 -17.14 -14.46
N THR A 336 4.78 -15.91 -14.84
CA THR A 336 4.85 -15.45 -16.23
C THR A 336 6.07 -14.59 -16.48
N ASN A 337 6.38 -14.33 -17.74
CA ASN A 337 7.52 -13.50 -18.14
C ASN A 337 7.11 -12.02 -18.37
N ILE A 338 6.45 -11.46 -17.37
CA ILE A 338 6.19 -10.02 -17.27
C ILE A 338 6.80 -9.49 -15.96
N CYS A 339 6.91 -8.18 -15.80
CA CYS A 339 7.27 -7.57 -14.52
C CYS A 339 6.37 -8.12 -13.40
N SER A 340 6.93 -8.38 -12.23
CA SER A 340 6.17 -8.92 -11.09
C SER A 340 5.02 -8.01 -10.74
N SER A 341 3.81 -8.56 -10.73
CA SER A 341 2.62 -7.82 -10.30
C SER A 341 2.69 -7.55 -8.80
N THR A 342 2.23 -6.38 -8.38
CA THR A 342 2.39 -5.93 -7.00
C THR A 342 1.09 -5.42 -6.37
N ALA A 343 1.20 -4.86 -5.16
CA ALA A 343 0.11 -4.21 -4.47
C ALA A 343 -0.55 -3.13 -5.32
N PHE A 344 -1.87 -3.11 -5.32
CA PHE A 344 -2.67 -1.98 -5.79
C PHE A 344 -3.91 -1.87 -4.92
N ARG A 345 -4.33 -0.64 -4.62
CA ARG A 345 -5.46 -0.27 -3.75
C ARG A 345 -6.61 -1.29 -3.80
N GLY A 346 -6.93 -1.90 -2.64
CA GLY A 346 -7.85 -3.04 -2.50
C GLY A 346 -7.17 -4.41 -2.46
N PHE A 347 -5.91 -4.54 -2.92
CA PHE A 347 -4.98 -5.64 -2.64
C PHE A 347 -5.59 -7.04 -2.80
N GLY A 348 -6.18 -7.36 -3.96
CA GLY A 348 -6.84 -8.65 -4.22
C GLY A 348 -8.33 -8.68 -3.86
N GLY A 349 -8.78 -7.91 -2.88
CA GLY A 349 -10.19 -7.80 -2.51
C GLY A 349 -11.08 -7.42 -3.69
N ASN A 350 -10.65 -6.44 -4.47
CA ASN A 350 -11.37 -5.98 -5.66
C ASN A 350 -11.63 -7.11 -6.66
N GLN A 351 -10.62 -7.95 -6.93
CA GLN A 351 -10.72 -9.02 -7.92
C GLN A 351 -11.67 -10.13 -7.43
N GLY A 352 -11.60 -10.49 -6.13
CA GLY A 352 -12.57 -11.41 -5.52
C GLY A 352 -13.99 -10.87 -5.56
N MET A 353 -14.17 -9.60 -5.16
CA MET A 353 -15.49 -8.93 -5.20
C MET A 353 -16.05 -8.84 -6.61
N MET A 354 -15.25 -8.44 -7.60
CA MET A 354 -15.73 -8.36 -9.00
C MET A 354 -16.15 -9.71 -9.55
N ALA A 355 -15.47 -10.79 -9.18
CA ALA A 355 -15.84 -12.13 -9.59
C ALA A 355 -17.24 -12.51 -9.07
N ILE A 356 -17.52 -12.32 -7.77
CA ILE A 356 -18.85 -12.64 -7.22
C ILE A 356 -19.94 -11.68 -7.72
N GLU A 357 -19.64 -10.39 -7.88
CA GLU A 357 -20.59 -9.43 -8.43
C GLU A 357 -21.01 -9.80 -9.87
N ASN A 358 -20.06 -10.27 -10.69
CA ASN A 358 -20.35 -10.81 -12.02
C ASN A 358 -21.23 -12.06 -11.95
N ILE A 359 -20.97 -12.96 -10.99
CA ILE A 359 -21.79 -14.16 -10.79
C ILE A 359 -23.22 -13.78 -10.41
N VAL A 360 -23.40 -12.85 -9.47
CA VAL A 360 -24.72 -12.36 -9.03
C VAL A 360 -25.49 -11.68 -10.18
N ASP A 361 -24.81 -10.87 -10.99
CA ASP A 361 -25.39 -10.26 -12.18
C ASP A 361 -25.82 -11.31 -13.22
N ASN A 362 -25.04 -12.37 -13.42
CA ASN A 362 -25.40 -13.45 -14.33
C ASN A 362 -26.60 -14.26 -13.82
N ILE A 363 -26.73 -14.48 -12.51
CA ILE A 363 -27.93 -15.06 -11.89
C ILE A 363 -29.15 -14.16 -12.14
N ALA A 364 -29.01 -12.85 -11.96
CA ALA A 364 -30.09 -11.89 -12.19
C ALA A 364 -30.56 -11.88 -13.64
N ARG A 365 -29.63 -11.89 -14.60
CA ARG A 365 -29.94 -11.99 -16.05
C ARG A 365 -30.65 -13.29 -16.40
N TYR A 366 -30.18 -14.42 -15.88
CA TYR A 366 -30.82 -15.73 -16.08
C TYR A 366 -32.27 -15.74 -15.58
N LEU A 367 -32.52 -15.20 -14.40
CA LEU A 367 -33.85 -15.13 -13.79
C LEU A 367 -34.68 -13.92 -14.28
N LYS A 368 -34.13 -13.04 -15.13
CA LYS A 368 -34.76 -11.79 -15.60
C LYS A 368 -35.22 -10.88 -14.46
N LYS A 369 -34.46 -10.85 -13.37
CA LYS A 369 -34.73 -10.05 -12.17
C LYS A 369 -33.75 -8.86 -12.05
N ASP A 370 -34.12 -7.87 -11.23
CA ASP A 370 -33.17 -6.79 -10.86
C ASP A 370 -31.98 -7.36 -10.08
N PRO A 371 -30.74 -7.09 -10.49
CA PRO A 371 -29.54 -7.51 -9.74
C PRO A 371 -29.56 -7.10 -8.27
N LEU A 372 -30.15 -5.94 -7.93
CA LEU A 372 -30.29 -5.50 -6.56
C LEU A 372 -31.13 -6.46 -5.70
N GLU A 373 -32.21 -7.03 -6.26
CA GLU A 373 -33.04 -8.00 -5.55
C GLU A 373 -32.25 -9.29 -5.23
N ILE A 374 -31.44 -9.77 -6.20
CA ILE A 374 -30.61 -10.95 -6.00
C ILE A 374 -29.54 -10.67 -4.93
N ARG A 375 -28.90 -9.50 -4.94
CA ARG A 375 -27.94 -9.10 -3.92
C ARG A 375 -28.55 -9.16 -2.53
N LYS A 376 -29.69 -8.51 -2.33
CA LYS A 376 -30.39 -8.45 -1.02
C LYS A 376 -30.79 -9.82 -0.49
N LYS A 377 -31.17 -10.77 -1.35
CA LYS A 377 -31.52 -12.15 -0.96
C LYS A 377 -30.32 -12.94 -0.40
N ASN A 378 -29.12 -12.57 -0.78
CA ASN A 378 -27.89 -13.28 -0.41
C ASN A 378 -27.07 -12.58 0.68
N PHE A 379 -27.43 -11.39 1.16
CA PHE A 379 -26.67 -10.68 2.18
C PHE A 379 -26.47 -11.51 3.45
N TYR A 380 -25.32 -11.33 4.08
CA TYR A 380 -25.11 -11.72 5.46
C TYR A 380 -26.18 -11.12 6.36
N GLN A 381 -26.57 -11.85 7.38
CA GLN A 381 -27.55 -11.43 8.37
C GLN A 381 -26.92 -11.33 9.75
N ASN A 382 -27.53 -10.56 10.65
CA ASN A 382 -27.20 -10.61 12.08
C ASN A 382 -27.72 -11.94 12.65
N ASN A 383 -27.14 -12.45 13.68
CA ASN A 383 -27.55 -13.64 14.47
C ASN A 383 -27.65 -14.99 13.70
N LYS A 384 -27.80 -15.01 12.39
CA LYS A 384 -27.81 -16.22 11.56
C LYS A 384 -27.21 -15.90 10.19
N LYS A 385 -26.69 -16.91 9.49
CA LYS A 385 -26.03 -16.70 8.19
C LYS A 385 -24.96 -15.59 8.24
N ASN A 386 -24.22 -15.52 9.34
CA ASN A 386 -23.22 -14.49 9.63
C ASN A 386 -21.78 -15.05 9.70
N ILE A 387 -21.59 -16.35 9.41
CA ILE A 387 -20.25 -16.96 9.39
C ILE A 387 -19.73 -17.02 7.97
N THR A 388 -18.57 -16.43 7.74
CA THR A 388 -17.89 -16.42 6.44
C THR A 388 -17.44 -17.81 6.02
N HIS A 389 -17.01 -17.96 4.77
CA HIS A 389 -16.49 -19.24 4.28
C HIS A 389 -15.13 -19.62 4.87
N TYR A 390 -14.44 -18.67 5.50
CA TYR A 390 -13.18 -18.86 6.23
C TYR A 390 -13.35 -18.87 7.77
N GLY A 391 -14.59 -18.94 8.27
CA GLY A 391 -14.90 -19.19 9.68
C GLY A 391 -15.05 -17.95 10.56
N MET A 392 -14.93 -16.72 10.04
CA MET A 392 -15.11 -15.50 10.82
C MET A 392 -16.61 -15.20 11.04
N SER A 393 -16.99 -14.88 12.26
CA SER A 393 -18.31 -14.34 12.57
C SER A 393 -18.36 -12.84 12.24
N ILE A 394 -19.35 -12.43 11.45
CA ILE A 394 -19.61 -11.02 11.14
C ILE A 394 -20.46 -10.45 12.26
N GLN A 395 -19.95 -9.41 12.91
CA GLN A 395 -20.63 -8.63 13.95
C GLN A 395 -20.99 -7.25 13.37
N ASP A 396 -21.97 -6.58 14.00
CA ASP A 396 -22.38 -5.20 13.67
C ASP A 396 -22.66 -4.98 12.17
N ASN A 397 -23.35 -5.93 11.55
CA ASN A 397 -23.65 -5.89 10.13
C ASN A 397 -24.71 -4.83 9.81
N VAL A 398 -24.28 -3.71 9.24
CA VAL A 398 -25.12 -2.55 8.87
C VAL A 398 -25.57 -2.54 7.39
N ILE A 399 -25.26 -3.59 6.61
CA ILE A 399 -25.44 -3.61 5.15
C ILE A 399 -26.89 -3.34 4.75
N ASN A 400 -27.86 -3.96 5.41
CA ASN A 400 -29.28 -3.80 5.12
C ASN A 400 -29.77 -2.36 5.37
N GLU A 401 -29.28 -1.70 6.41
CA GLU A 401 -29.60 -0.32 6.72
C GLU A 401 -29.02 0.63 5.68
N ILE A 402 -27.75 0.45 5.32
CA ILE A 402 -27.07 1.23 4.28
C ILE A 402 -27.86 1.14 2.96
N PHE A 403 -28.21 -0.07 2.55
CA PHE A 403 -28.95 -0.27 1.30
C PHE A 403 -30.33 0.38 1.33
N ARG A 404 -31.08 0.23 2.41
CA ARG A 404 -32.39 0.88 2.58
C ARG A 404 -32.30 2.40 2.46
N LYS A 405 -31.30 3.02 3.14
CA LYS A 405 -31.07 4.47 3.08
C LYS A 405 -30.66 4.91 1.67
N LEU A 406 -29.76 4.16 1.02
CA LEU A 406 -29.26 4.50 -0.31
C LEU A 406 -30.32 4.34 -1.39
N GLU A 407 -31.11 3.27 -1.38
CA GLU A 407 -32.26 3.07 -2.31
C GLU A 407 -33.22 4.25 -2.25
N LYS A 408 -33.56 4.69 -1.02
CA LYS A 408 -34.45 5.84 -0.82
C LYS A 408 -33.80 7.14 -1.31
N LYS A 409 -32.55 7.44 -0.89
CA LYS A 409 -31.85 8.68 -1.25
C LYS A 409 -31.58 8.82 -2.75
N SER A 410 -31.28 7.68 -3.42
CA SER A 410 -30.98 7.65 -4.86
C SER A 410 -32.22 7.55 -5.75
N ASN A 411 -33.42 7.37 -5.19
CA ASN A 411 -34.65 7.06 -5.95
C ASN A 411 -34.45 5.87 -6.92
N TYR A 412 -33.70 4.83 -6.47
CA TYR A 412 -33.22 3.74 -7.33
C TYR A 412 -34.33 3.13 -8.21
N LYS A 413 -35.48 2.74 -7.63
CA LYS A 413 -36.57 2.08 -8.37
C LYS A 413 -37.11 2.96 -9.52
N LYS A 414 -37.34 4.24 -9.27
CA LYS A 414 -37.80 5.20 -10.31
C LYS A 414 -36.76 5.31 -11.43
N ARG A 415 -35.51 5.55 -11.08
CA ARG A 415 -34.40 5.69 -12.03
C ARG A 415 -34.16 4.40 -12.83
N TYR A 416 -34.27 3.24 -12.20
CA TYR A 416 -34.14 1.96 -12.88
C TYR A 416 -35.20 1.79 -13.99
N LEU A 417 -36.48 2.13 -13.70
CA LEU A 417 -37.56 2.07 -14.69
C LEU A 417 -37.38 3.10 -15.81
N GLU A 418 -36.96 4.30 -15.48
CA GLU A 418 -36.65 5.35 -16.46
C GLU A 418 -35.52 4.92 -17.40
N ILE A 419 -34.47 4.31 -16.86
CA ILE A 419 -33.34 3.77 -17.63
C ILE A 419 -33.79 2.63 -18.55
N LYS A 420 -34.66 1.75 -18.06
CA LYS A 420 -35.23 0.66 -18.88
C LYS A 420 -35.98 1.22 -20.08
N LYS A 421 -36.92 2.16 -19.86
CA LYS A 421 -37.64 2.87 -20.92
C LYS A 421 -36.71 3.64 -21.89
N PHE A 422 -35.69 4.29 -21.36
CA PHE A 422 -34.68 4.97 -22.19
C PHE A 422 -33.96 3.99 -23.10
N ASN A 423 -33.55 2.86 -22.57
CA ASN A 423 -32.82 1.82 -23.30
C ASN A 423 -33.64 1.12 -24.38
N GLU A 424 -34.96 0.98 -24.19
CA GLU A 424 -35.87 0.45 -25.19
C GLU A 424 -35.96 1.40 -26.40
N LYS A 425 -36.05 2.72 -26.14
CA LYS A 425 -36.19 3.74 -27.20
C LYS A 425 -34.90 4.13 -27.91
N ASN A 426 -33.74 3.88 -27.31
CA ASN A 426 -32.46 4.35 -27.85
C ASN A 426 -31.62 3.17 -28.37
N LYS A 427 -31.22 3.24 -29.64
CA LYS A 427 -30.40 2.21 -30.31
C LYS A 427 -28.92 2.33 -29.92
N PHE A 428 -28.37 3.52 -29.95
CA PHE A 428 -26.92 3.75 -29.85
C PHE A 428 -26.45 4.09 -28.45
N LYS A 429 -27.23 4.82 -27.67
CA LYS A 429 -26.89 5.18 -26.29
C LYS A 429 -27.67 4.31 -25.32
N LYS A 430 -26.96 3.70 -24.36
CA LYS A 430 -27.57 2.91 -23.28
C LYS A 430 -27.15 3.51 -21.94
N LYS A 431 -28.04 3.47 -20.96
CA LYS A 431 -27.79 3.88 -19.57
C LYS A 431 -27.74 2.65 -18.68
N GLY A 432 -27.04 2.75 -17.56
CA GLY A 432 -27.00 1.71 -16.52
C GLY A 432 -27.09 2.33 -15.14
N ILE A 433 -27.58 1.56 -14.18
CA ILE A 433 -27.56 1.87 -12.75
C ILE A 433 -27.33 0.59 -11.97
N ALA A 434 -26.52 0.65 -10.94
CA ALA A 434 -26.29 -0.45 -10.02
C ALA A 434 -26.05 0.06 -8.60
N ILE A 435 -26.42 -0.76 -7.62
CA ILE A 435 -25.97 -0.64 -6.22
C ILE A 435 -25.28 -1.96 -5.88
N THR A 436 -24.00 -1.86 -5.48
CA THR A 436 -23.18 -3.01 -5.07
C THR A 436 -22.71 -2.85 -3.62
N PRO A 437 -22.68 -3.93 -2.83
CA PRO A 437 -22.14 -3.89 -1.48
C PRO A 437 -20.61 -3.92 -1.49
N VAL A 438 -20.01 -3.52 -0.37
CA VAL A 438 -18.60 -3.76 -0.08
C VAL A 438 -18.46 -4.27 1.36
N LYS A 439 -17.82 -5.42 1.53
CA LYS A 439 -17.25 -5.90 2.78
C LYS A 439 -15.75 -5.97 2.61
N PHE A 440 -14.99 -5.20 3.36
CA PHE A 440 -13.54 -5.16 3.23
C PHE A 440 -12.85 -5.31 4.59
N GLY A 441 -11.86 -6.20 4.67
CA GLY A 441 -11.00 -6.37 5.84
C GLY A 441 -9.77 -5.48 5.71
N ILE A 442 -9.53 -4.62 6.71
CA ILE A 442 -8.30 -3.86 6.86
C ILE A 442 -7.20 -4.73 7.49
N SER A 443 -5.98 -4.18 7.61
CA SER A 443 -4.79 -4.81 8.18
C SER A 443 -4.14 -5.86 7.29
N PHE A 444 -2.89 -6.17 7.59
CA PHE A 444 -2.20 -7.32 7.01
C PHE A 444 -2.70 -8.61 7.66
N THR A 445 -2.92 -9.66 6.85
CA THR A 445 -3.29 -11.00 7.35
C THR A 445 -2.16 -11.65 8.13
N THR A 446 -0.93 -11.27 7.86
CA THR A 446 0.26 -11.67 8.61
C THR A 446 0.47 -10.72 9.78
N ILE A 447 0.19 -11.18 11.00
CA ILE A 447 0.06 -10.34 12.20
C ILE A 447 1.29 -9.47 12.46
N HIS A 448 2.51 -10.04 12.34
CA HIS A 448 3.76 -9.32 12.62
C HIS A 448 4.05 -8.16 11.65
N LEU A 449 3.34 -8.08 10.51
CA LEU A 449 3.43 -6.94 9.58
C LEU A 449 2.54 -5.76 9.99
N ASN A 450 1.77 -5.87 11.08
CA ASN A 450 0.96 -4.78 11.62
C ASN A 450 1.75 -4.07 12.74
N GLN A 451 2.81 -3.37 12.37
CA GLN A 451 3.68 -2.66 13.29
C GLN A 451 3.77 -1.17 12.93
N ALA A 452 3.80 -0.33 13.95
CA ALA A 452 3.99 1.10 13.83
C ALA A 452 4.87 1.60 14.97
N GLY A 453 5.25 2.87 14.90
CA GLY A 453 5.96 3.53 15.97
C GLY A 453 5.76 5.03 15.88
N ALA A 454 5.88 5.71 17.00
CA ALA A 454 5.85 7.16 17.08
C ALA A 454 6.86 7.67 18.12
N LEU A 455 7.31 8.90 17.91
CA LEU A 455 8.15 9.67 18.81
C LEU A 455 7.49 11.02 19.06
N VAL A 456 7.26 11.34 20.33
CA VAL A 456 6.64 12.59 20.78
C VAL A 456 7.60 13.32 21.72
N HIS A 457 7.84 14.60 21.45
CA HIS A 457 8.62 15.50 22.30
C HIS A 457 7.80 16.74 22.62
N ILE A 458 7.85 17.21 23.86
CA ILE A 458 7.32 18.52 24.25
C ILE A 458 8.50 19.46 24.51
N TYR A 459 8.53 20.59 23.83
CA TYR A 459 9.52 21.63 24.06
C TYR A 459 9.15 22.51 25.26
N THR A 460 10.12 23.22 25.81
CA THR A 460 9.94 24.07 27.01
C THR A 460 8.93 25.21 26.81
N ASP A 461 8.61 25.56 25.58
CA ASP A 461 7.57 26.53 25.24
C ASP A 461 6.14 25.93 25.16
N GLY A 462 6.01 24.62 25.40
CA GLY A 462 4.76 23.87 25.32
C GLY A 462 4.39 23.36 23.93
N SER A 463 5.20 23.66 22.90
CA SER A 463 4.97 23.09 21.57
C SER A 463 5.35 21.60 21.52
N VAL A 464 4.67 20.84 20.65
CA VAL A 464 4.83 19.39 20.55
C VAL A 464 5.40 19.01 19.18
N HIS A 465 6.46 18.22 19.17
CA HIS A 465 7.01 17.59 17.98
C HIS A 465 6.55 16.14 17.89
N LEU A 466 6.00 15.77 16.74
CA LEU A 466 5.55 14.43 16.43
C LEU A 466 6.28 13.87 15.23
N ASN A 467 6.77 12.64 15.36
CA ASN A 467 7.26 11.83 14.24
C ASN A 467 6.66 10.44 14.34
N HIS A 468 6.26 9.85 13.21
CA HIS A 468 5.73 8.48 13.18
C HIS A 468 6.14 7.76 11.89
N GLY A 469 5.97 6.43 11.88
CA GLY A 469 6.40 5.58 10.76
C GLY A 469 5.50 5.64 9.52
N GLY A 470 4.32 6.21 9.61
CA GLY A 470 3.37 6.31 8.50
C GLY A 470 3.78 7.36 7.45
N ILE A 471 3.50 7.06 6.17
CA ILE A 471 3.80 7.95 5.04
C ILE A 471 2.56 8.71 4.61
N GLU A 472 2.73 10.01 4.35
CA GLU A 472 1.72 10.87 3.74
C GLU A 472 1.78 10.74 2.21
N MET A 473 0.68 10.33 1.63
CA MET A 473 0.52 10.16 0.17
C MET A 473 -0.80 10.78 -0.35
N GLY A 474 -1.33 11.77 0.39
CA GLY A 474 -2.56 12.48 0.09
C GLY A 474 -3.79 12.04 0.90
N GLN A 475 -3.66 10.98 1.74
CA GLN A 475 -4.76 10.45 2.55
C GLN A 475 -4.98 11.21 3.88
N GLY A 476 -4.11 12.16 4.24
CA GLY A 476 -4.23 12.98 5.44
C GLY A 476 -3.82 12.28 6.74
N THR A 477 -2.96 11.28 6.68
CA THR A 477 -2.46 10.57 7.87
C THR A 477 -1.77 11.50 8.85
N HIS A 478 -0.90 12.39 8.36
CA HIS A 478 -0.21 13.38 9.19
C HIS A 478 -1.20 14.29 9.93
N THR A 479 -2.18 14.85 9.22
CA THR A 479 -3.22 15.71 9.81
C THR A 479 -3.99 14.98 10.91
N LYS A 480 -4.43 13.75 10.64
CA LYS A 480 -5.23 12.95 11.58
C LYS A 480 -4.47 12.60 12.84
N ILE A 481 -3.20 12.15 12.72
CA ILE A 481 -2.40 11.75 13.89
C ILE A 481 -1.99 12.98 14.71
N ALA A 482 -1.64 14.09 14.07
CA ALA A 482 -1.37 15.36 14.77
C ALA A 482 -2.62 15.85 15.54
N GLN A 483 -3.82 15.71 14.97
CA GLN A 483 -5.08 16.04 15.63
C GLN A 483 -5.35 15.16 16.85
N LEU A 484 -5.07 13.84 16.76
CA LEU A 484 -5.16 12.92 17.91
C LEU A 484 -4.25 13.35 19.05
N VAL A 485 -2.98 13.68 18.76
CA VAL A 485 -2.00 14.14 19.76
C VAL A 485 -2.43 15.47 20.38
N ALA A 486 -2.84 16.44 19.56
CA ALA A 486 -3.32 17.74 20.03
C ALA A 486 -4.51 17.57 20.97
N ASN A 487 -5.51 16.79 20.55
CA ASN A 487 -6.69 16.52 21.36
C ASN A 487 -6.36 15.81 22.69
N SER A 488 -5.44 14.85 22.67
CA SER A 488 -5.04 14.11 23.87
C SER A 488 -4.36 15.00 24.91
N PHE A 489 -3.58 16.00 24.48
CA PHE A 489 -2.99 16.99 25.39
C PHE A 489 -3.89 18.21 25.68
N GLY A 490 -5.10 18.27 25.09
CA GLY A 490 -5.97 19.45 25.21
C GLY A 490 -5.38 20.72 24.59
N LEU A 491 -4.57 20.57 23.54
CA LEU A 491 -3.85 21.65 22.86
C LEU A 491 -4.50 22.01 21.52
N PRO A 492 -4.38 23.27 21.07
CA PRO A 492 -4.71 23.62 19.70
C PRO A 492 -3.80 22.90 18.73
N TYR A 493 -4.34 22.49 17.58
CA TYR A 493 -3.60 21.79 16.52
C TYR A 493 -2.33 22.49 16.08
N SER A 494 -2.31 23.82 16.09
CA SER A 494 -1.17 24.65 15.69
C SER A 494 0.09 24.47 16.56
N LEU A 495 -0.07 23.95 17.77
CA LEU A 495 1.06 23.64 18.65
C LEU A 495 1.70 22.28 18.37
N VAL A 496 1.10 21.44 17.52
CA VAL A 496 1.66 20.14 17.15
C VAL A 496 2.31 20.21 15.78
N HIS A 497 3.64 20.14 15.76
CA HIS A 497 4.42 20.08 14.52
C HIS A 497 4.77 18.63 14.17
N ILE A 498 4.42 18.22 12.95
CA ILE A 498 4.75 16.90 12.43
C ILE A 498 5.92 16.98 11.44
N SER A 499 6.96 16.21 11.69
CA SER A 499 8.14 16.14 10.82
C SER A 499 8.04 15.02 9.80
N SER A 500 8.98 15.03 8.83
CA SER A 500 9.12 13.95 7.85
C SER A 500 9.32 12.60 8.54
N THR A 501 8.71 11.55 8.03
CA THR A 501 8.99 10.17 8.45
C THR A 501 10.47 9.88 8.23
N ASN A 502 11.14 9.34 9.24
CA ASN A 502 12.58 9.19 9.28
C ASN A 502 12.97 7.94 10.06
N THR A 503 13.69 7.02 9.42
CA THR A 503 14.07 5.73 10.01
C THR A 503 15.09 5.84 11.15
N SER A 504 15.76 6.99 11.33
CA SER A 504 16.61 7.24 12.51
C SER A 504 15.81 7.65 13.75
N LYS A 505 14.56 8.10 13.58
CA LYS A 505 13.65 8.47 14.66
C LYS A 505 12.67 7.36 15.00
N VAL A 506 12.07 6.76 13.97
CA VAL A 506 11.07 5.70 14.10
C VAL A 506 11.40 4.56 13.13
N PRO A 507 12.22 3.60 13.56
CA PRO A 507 12.59 2.43 12.75
C PRO A 507 11.56 1.30 12.80
N ASN A 508 11.75 0.28 11.94
CA ASN A 508 11.07 -1.02 11.99
C ASN A 508 9.54 -0.96 11.86
N THR A 509 9.02 0.03 11.16
CA THR A 509 7.59 0.16 10.92
C THR A 509 7.19 -0.58 9.64
N SER A 510 5.93 -0.99 9.58
CA SER A 510 5.34 -1.59 8.37
C SER A 510 5.05 -0.53 7.31
N ALA A 511 4.79 -0.98 6.09
CA ALA A 511 4.40 -0.12 4.99
C ALA A 511 3.13 0.69 5.30
N SER A 512 3.03 1.89 4.75
CA SER A 512 1.78 2.65 4.74
C SER A 512 0.81 2.03 3.73
N ALA A 513 0.13 0.98 4.15
CA ALA A 513 -0.73 0.12 3.34
C ALA A 513 -1.87 -0.49 4.17
N ALA A 514 -2.60 -1.44 3.60
CA ALA A 514 -3.63 -2.27 4.25
C ALA A 514 -4.74 -1.46 4.97
N SER A 515 -4.92 -0.18 4.67
CA SER A 515 -5.89 0.74 5.29
C SER A 515 -5.76 0.85 6.82
N SER A 516 -4.58 0.59 7.39
CA SER A 516 -4.32 0.56 8.83
C SER A 516 -3.32 1.61 9.31
N THR A 517 -2.78 2.43 8.41
CA THR A 517 -1.69 3.38 8.74
C THR A 517 -2.07 4.33 9.86
N THR A 518 -3.24 4.96 9.79
CA THR A 518 -3.70 5.91 10.82
C THR A 518 -4.04 5.21 12.13
N ASP A 519 -4.66 4.02 12.07
CA ASP A 519 -5.00 3.25 13.28
C ASP A 519 -3.74 2.87 14.06
N LEU A 520 -2.77 2.27 13.39
CA LEU A 520 -1.55 1.77 14.04
C LEU A 520 -0.64 2.91 14.51
N ASN A 521 -0.34 3.88 13.63
CA ASN A 521 0.55 4.98 13.99
C ASN A 521 -0.13 5.98 14.95
N GLY A 522 -1.45 6.14 14.87
CA GLY A 522 -2.22 6.90 15.85
C GLY A 522 -2.20 6.26 17.24
N ALA A 523 -2.39 4.95 17.32
CA ALA A 523 -2.28 4.21 18.58
C ALA A 523 -0.85 4.31 19.17
N ALA A 524 0.19 4.19 18.34
CA ALA A 524 1.57 4.39 18.77
C ALA A 524 1.81 5.81 19.31
N ALA A 525 1.31 6.84 18.61
CA ALA A 525 1.42 8.22 19.06
C ALA A 525 0.69 8.47 20.40
N LEU A 526 -0.51 7.93 20.55
CA LEU A 526 -1.26 8.02 21.82
C LEU A 526 -0.56 7.26 22.95
N ASN A 527 0.05 6.12 22.68
CA ASN A 527 0.85 5.41 23.70
C ASN A 527 2.05 6.26 24.18
N ALA A 528 2.74 6.94 23.26
CA ALA A 528 3.80 7.89 23.64
C ALA A 528 3.26 9.06 24.46
N VAL A 529 2.12 9.62 24.08
CA VAL A 529 1.44 10.72 24.80
C VAL A 529 1.07 10.30 26.22
N GLU A 530 0.46 9.12 26.40
CA GLU A 530 0.05 8.63 27.72
C GLU A 530 1.23 8.44 28.68
N LYS A 531 2.39 8.00 28.17
CA LYS A 531 3.62 7.92 28.99
C LYS A 531 4.08 9.31 29.45
N ILE A 532 4.03 10.32 28.58
CA ILE A 532 4.37 11.71 28.93
C ILE A 532 3.36 12.27 29.94
N LYS A 533 2.06 12.06 29.73
CA LYS A 533 1.03 12.47 30.68
C LYS A 533 1.25 11.88 32.06
N THR A 534 1.53 10.58 32.12
CA THR A 534 1.86 9.90 33.39
C THR A 534 3.01 10.58 34.12
N ASN A 535 4.07 10.96 33.40
CA ASN A 535 5.20 11.67 34.01
C ASN A 535 4.79 13.05 34.55
N LEU A 536 4.01 13.82 33.78
CA LEU A 536 3.51 15.14 34.18
C LEU A 536 2.54 15.05 35.36
N GLU A 537 1.63 14.09 35.34
CA GLU A 537 0.66 13.88 36.42
C GLU A 537 1.33 13.50 37.74
N ASN A 538 2.31 12.59 37.69
CA ASN A 538 3.11 12.23 38.86
C ASN A 538 3.88 13.43 39.41
N PHE A 539 4.45 14.26 38.54
CA PHE A 539 5.12 15.50 38.92
C PHE A 539 4.16 16.46 39.61
N ILE A 540 2.99 16.72 39.01
CA ILE A 540 1.99 17.66 39.57
C ILE A 540 1.46 17.12 40.90
N LYS A 541 1.08 15.84 40.97
CA LYS A 541 0.57 15.18 42.20
C LYS A 541 1.56 15.32 43.35
N LYS A 542 2.85 15.07 43.07
CA LYS A 542 3.91 15.20 44.09
C LYS A 542 4.13 16.63 44.55
N ASN A 543 4.33 17.57 43.64
CA ASN A 543 4.75 18.94 43.97
C ASN A 543 3.60 19.78 44.52
N TYR A 544 2.37 19.51 44.05
CA TYR A 544 1.19 20.27 44.47
C TYR A 544 0.30 19.51 45.46
N LYS A 545 0.73 18.33 45.95
CA LYS A 545 0.05 17.51 46.94
C LYS A 545 -1.41 17.18 46.56
N ILE A 546 -1.60 16.66 45.33
CA ILE A 546 -2.90 16.27 44.80
C ILE A 546 -2.94 14.74 44.75
N TYR A 547 -3.88 14.10 45.46
CA TYR A 547 -3.88 12.64 45.59
C TYR A 547 -5.16 11.96 45.06
N ASN A 548 -6.28 12.66 45.00
CA ASN A 548 -7.61 12.03 44.82
C ASN A 548 -8.33 12.40 43.51
N HIS A 549 -7.65 12.92 42.50
CA HIS A 549 -8.28 13.33 41.25
C HIS A 549 -7.54 12.79 40.03
N GLU A 550 -8.30 12.40 39.02
CA GLU A 550 -7.75 12.13 37.68
C GLU A 550 -7.47 13.46 36.94
N ALA A 551 -6.49 13.43 36.07
CA ALA A 551 -6.14 14.61 35.26
C ALA A 551 -7.06 14.73 34.04
N GLU A 552 -7.58 15.92 33.79
CA GLU A 552 -8.25 16.30 32.53
C GLU A 552 -7.34 17.28 31.77
N TYR A 553 -7.03 16.97 30.51
CA TYR A 553 -6.28 17.83 29.61
C TYR A 553 -7.25 18.54 28.68
N LYS A 554 -7.42 19.85 28.87
CA LYS A 554 -8.38 20.63 28.08
C LYS A 554 -8.00 22.10 28.04
N ASP A 555 -8.23 22.76 26.90
CA ASP A 555 -8.08 24.21 26.70
C ASP A 555 -6.70 24.74 27.15
N GLN A 556 -5.64 24.00 26.89
CA GLN A 556 -4.25 24.29 27.29
C GLN A 556 -4.02 24.25 28.82
N TYR A 557 -4.89 23.56 29.57
CA TYR A 557 -4.76 23.34 31.00
C TYR A 557 -4.76 21.85 31.35
N ILE A 558 -4.08 21.54 32.45
CA ILE A 558 -4.15 20.25 33.15
C ILE A 558 -4.95 20.48 34.41
N ARG A 559 -6.10 19.81 34.56
CA ARG A 559 -7.07 20.02 35.64
C ARG A 559 -7.13 18.80 36.54
N PHE A 560 -7.19 19.02 37.83
CA PHE A 560 -7.43 18.02 38.88
C PHE A 560 -8.56 18.52 39.79
N GLY A 561 -9.79 18.09 39.52
CA GLY A 561 -10.98 18.63 40.19
C GLY A 561 -11.07 20.16 39.99
N ASN A 562 -11.03 20.92 41.09
CA ASN A 562 -11.13 22.41 41.05
C ASN A 562 -9.77 23.09 40.81
N ARG A 563 -8.66 22.39 40.75
CA ARG A 563 -7.33 22.96 40.51
C ARG A 563 -6.99 22.87 39.02
N SER A 564 -6.47 23.96 38.50
CA SER A 564 -6.15 24.11 37.07
C SER A 564 -4.73 24.65 36.92
N PHE A 565 -3.95 24.01 36.03
CA PHE A 565 -2.55 24.34 35.79
C PHE A 565 -2.38 24.62 34.29
N GLU A 566 -1.82 25.77 33.96
CA GLU A 566 -1.50 26.10 32.58
C GLU A 566 -0.45 25.13 32.01
N PHE A 567 -0.73 24.50 30.90
CA PHE A 567 0.10 23.45 30.30
C PHE A 567 1.55 23.92 30.13
N ARG A 568 1.75 25.10 29.51
CA ARG A 568 3.10 25.65 29.26
C ARG A 568 3.90 25.86 30.55
N LYS A 569 3.29 26.37 31.62
CA LYS A 569 3.95 26.56 32.91
C LYS A 569 4.40 25.24 33.53
N ILE A 570 3.51 24.26 33.51
CA ILE A 570 3.84 22.91 34.01
C ILE A 570 4.96 22.28 33.22
N ILE A 571 5.01 22.47 31.88
CA ILE A 571 6.12 21.97 31.07
C ILE A 571 7.46 22.61 31.47
N GLN A 572 7.48 23.94 31.73
CA GLN A 572 8.70 24.64 32.20
C GLN A 572 9.15 24.13 33.57
N GLU A 573 8.22 23.98 34.52
CA GLU A 573 8.53 23.45 35.86
C GLU A 573 8.98 21.99 35.80
N ALA A 574 8.34 21.17 34.99
CA ALA A 574 8.71 19.78 34.76
C ALA A 574 10.13 19.66 34.18
N TYR A 575 10.48 20.51 33.21
CA TYR A 575 11.83 20.60 32.65
C TYR A 575 12.88 20.94 33.73
N LEU A 576 12.65 21.99 34.54
CA LEU A 576 13.54 22.38 35.62
C LEU A 576 13.69 21.28 36.70
N ASN A 577 12.69 20.43 36.85
CA ASN A 577 12.71 19.29 37.76
C ASN A 577 13.15 17.97 37.09
N ARG A 578 13.71 18.02 35.88
CA ARG A 578 14.24 16.88 35.12
C ARG A 578 13.20 15.79 34.83
N VAL A 579 11.95 16.17 34.67
CA VAL A 579 10.88 15.27 34.23
C VAL A 579 11.03 15.01 32.74
N SER A 580 10.91 13.76 32.30
CA SER A 580 11.00 13.41 30.88
C SER A 580 9.79 13.94 30.13
N LEU A 581 10.05 14.79 29.11
CA LEU A 581 9.07 15.39 28.20
C LEU A 581 9.07 14.71 26.82
N SER A 582 9.69 13.54 26.71
CA SER A 582 9.84 12.78 25.48
C SER A 582 9.53 11.32 25.70
N SER A 583 8.83 10.70 24.74
CA SER A 583 8.55 9.27 24.75
C SER A 583 8.35 8.69 23.36
N SER A 584 8.57 7.37 23.26
CA SER A 584 8.22 6.57 22.08
C SER A 584 7.04 5.66 22.39
N GLY A 585 6.26 5.36 21.37
CA GLY A 585 5.12 4.45 21.46
C GLY A 585 5.11 3.42 20.33
#